data_798189ae73e5d8870174b175e3a47c38
#
_entry.id   798189ae73e5d8870174b175e3a47c38
#
_cell.length_a   1.000
_cell.length_b   1.000
_cell.length_c   1.000
_cell.angle_alpha   90.00
_cell.angle_beta   90.00
_cell.angle_gamma   90.00
#
_symmetry.space_group_name_H-M   'P 1'
#
loop_
_entity.id
_entity.type
_entity.pdbx_description
1 polymer ?
#
loop_
_entity_poly.entity_id
_entity_poly.type
_entity_poly.pdbx_seq_one_letter_code
_entity_poly.pdbx_strand_id
1 'polypeptide(L)'
;MGDSDKLVIGEWVMTIGSPFGLEQSVATGIVSATSRSQIVNASTDQYGNSTGESTIYPNMIQTDAAINPGNSGGALVDADGKLIGINTLITSYSGNYSGVGFAIPVNYAVNLAQQIIDGKTPTHAQLGVSLSTVNAQNAKRYGLSVDEGAYVAAVSEGSGAAEAGLQEGDIVTKFDGKDVASASDLMLDVRTKNPGDKVTLDVNRNGEAKQVEVTLGSDESSQSASTQQNSAQESMLERLFGGGSGSSQQDAA
;
A
#
# COMPACT_ATOMS: atom_id res chain seq x y z
N MET A 1 -17.89 14.74 8.30
CA MET A 1 -17.06 13.53 8.22
C MET A 1 -17.77 12.43 8.95
N GLY A 2 -17.82 11.24 8.37
CA GLY A 2 -18.20 10.01 9.06
C GLY A 2 -17.02 9.38 9.79
N ASP A 3 -17.19 8.16 10.26
CA ASP A 3 -16.18 7.35 10.95
C ASP A 3 -16.03 6.01 10.22
N SER A 4 -14.99 5.90 9.39
CA SER A 4 -14.78 4.70 8.55
C SER A 4 -14.41 3.45 9.36
N ASP A 5 -13.98 3.59 10.62
CA ASP A 5 -13.60 2.45 11.46
C ASP A 5 -14.82 1.77 12.13
N LYS A 6 -15.98 2.44 12.07
CA LYS A 6 -17.24 1.92 12.61
C LYS A 6 -18.19 1.32 11.58
N LEU A 7 -17.79 1.27 10.32
CA LEU A 7 -18.62 0.74 9.24
C LEU A 7 -18.94 -0.74 9.44
N VAL A 8 -20.18 -1.08 9.16
CA VAL A 8 -20.69 -2.45 9.23
C VAL A 8 -21.05 -2.95 7.84
N ILE A 9 -20.72 -4.21 7.54
CA ILE A 9 -21.08 -4.85 6.27
C ILE A 9 -22.60 -4.86 6.13
N GLY A 10 -23.08 -4.42 4.95
CA GLY A 10 -24.50 -4.27 4.64
C GLY A 10 -25.04 -2.84 4.85
N GLU A 11 -24.28 -1.91 5.41
CA GLU A 11 -24.68 -0.51 5.51
C GLU A 11 -24.82 0.11 4.12
N TRP A 12 -25.86 0.93 3.94
CA TRP A 12 -26.11 1.65 2.72
C TRP A 12 -25.06 2.74 2.48
N VAL A 13 -24.60 2.83 1.23
CA VAL A 13 -23.64 3.85 0.80
C VAL A 13 -24.00 4.42 -0.55
N MET A 14 -23.49 5.61 -0.85
CA MET A 14 -23.61 6.25 -2.17
C MET A 14 -22.25 6.74 -2.63
N THR A 15 -21.88 6.38 -3.87
CA THR A 15 -20.76 6.97 -4.57
C THR A 15 -21.20 8.24 -5.27
N ILE A 16 -20.37 9.29 -5.22
CA ILE A 16 -20.57 10.56 -5.91
C ILE A 16 -19.32 10.82 -6.74
N GLY A 17 -19.49 11.15 -8.02
CA GLY A 17 -18.38 11.42 -8.90
C GLY A 17 -18.84 12.04 -10.22
N SER A 18 -17.92 12.16 -11.19
CA SER A 18 -18.16 12.67 -12.55
C SER A 18 -17.59 11.69 -13.58
N PRO A 19 -18.25 10.53 -13.76
CA PRO A 19 -17.75 9.50 -14.67
C PRO A 19 -17.81 10.02 -16.11
N PHE A 20 -16.76 9.68 -16.89
CA PHE A 20 -16.65 10.01 -18.31
C PHE A 20 -16.70 11.51 -18.66
N GLY A 21 -16.43 12.40 -17.69
CA GLY A 21 -16.50 13.85 -17.88
C GLY A 21 -17.94 14.38 -18.03
N LEU A 22 -18.94 13.58 -17.70
CA LEU A 22 -20.33 13.98 -17.59
C LEU A 22 -20.54 14.77 -16.30
N GLU A 23 -21.71 15.47 -16.21
CA GLU A 23 -22.11 16.13 -14.96
C GLU A 23 -22.23 15.11 -13.82
N GLN A 24 -22.34 15.62 -12.58
CA GLN A 24 -22.36 14.81 -11.36
C GLN A 24 -23.23 13.56 -11.49
N SER A 25 -22.65 12.43 -11.13
CA SER A 25 -23.29 11.12 -11.17
C SER A 25 -23.24 10.47 -9.80
N VAL A 26 -24.29 9.78 -9.43
CA VAL A 26 -24.41 9.05 -8.16
C VAL A 26 -24.79 7.61 -8.43
N ALA A 27 -24.27 6.69 -7.62
CA ALA A 27 -24.71 5.30 -7.59
C ALA A 27 -24.80 4.84 -6.14
N THR A 28 -25.80 4.03 -5.84
CA THR A 28 -26.04 3.49 -4.49
C THR A 28 -25.67 2.03 -4.42
N GLY A 29 -25.31 1.57 -3.24
CA GLY A 29 -24.97 0.21 -2.92
C GLY A 29 -24.83 0.02 -1.42
N ILE A 30 -24.04 -0.97 -1.03
CA ILE A 30 -23.74 -1.27 0.37
C ILE A 30 -22.25 -1.39 0.63
N VAL A 31 -21.85 -1.35 1.88
CA VAL A 31 -20.53 -1.83 2.32
C VAL A 31 -20.51 -3.35 2.15
N SER A 32 -19.80 -3.83 1.13
CA SER A 32 -19.70 -5.28 0.84
C SER A 32 -18.65 -5.97 1.71
N ALA A 33 -17.58 -5.25 2.07
CA ALA A 33 -16.56 -5.70 3.03
C ALA A 33 -15.81 -4.50 3.58
N THR A 34 -15.21 -4.66 4.76
CA THR A 34 -14.25 -3.75 5.36
C THR A 34 -12.87 -4.40 5.37
N SER A 35 -11.81 -3.58 5.54
CA SER A 35 -10.42 -4.08 5.68
C SER A 35 -9.93 -4.94 4.51
N ARG A 36 -10.35 -4.59 3.28
CA ARG A 36 -9.80 -5.18 2.07
C ARG A 36 -8.53 -4.46 1.67
N SER A 37 -7.44 -5.19 1.57
CA SER A 37 -6.18 -4.61 1.15
C SER A 37 -5.82 -5.08 -0.25
N GLN A 38 -5.22 -4.19 -1.03
CA GLN A 38 -4.85 -4.45 -2.43
C GLN A 38 -3.41 -4.00 -2.65
N ILE A 39 -2.65 -4.81 -3.38
CA ILE A 39 -1.36 -4.41 -3.94
C ILE A 39 -1.55 -4.30 -5.45
N VAL A 40 -1.39 -3.09 -5.96
CA VAL A 40 -1.36 -2.84 -7.40
C VAL A 40 0.10 -2.87 -7.80
N ASN A 41 0.50 -3.97 -8.44
CA ASN A 41 1.87 -4.13 -8.91
C ASN A 41 2.19 -3.11 -10.01
N ALA A 42 3.43 -2.66 -10.05
CA ALA A 42 3.94 -1.85 -11.13
C ALA A 42 3.73 -2.55 -12.49
N SER A 43 3.46 -1.76 -13.52
CA SER A 43 3.42 -2.28 -14.89
C SER A 43 4.78 -2.84 -15.28
N THR A 44 4.79 -3.87 -16.11
CA THR A 44 6.02 -4.38 -16.73
C THR A 44 6.11 -3.90 -18.18
N ASP A 45 7.32 -3.55 -18.61
CA ASP A 45 7.59 -3.26 -20.00
C ASP A 45 7.56 -4.55 -20.87
N GLN A 46 7.69 -4.39 -22.18
CA GLN A 46 7.72 -5.52 -23.11
C GLN A 46 8.92 -6.48 -22.92
N TYR A 47 9.89 -6.09 -22.09
CA TYR A 47 11.07 -6.90 -21.75
C TYR A 47 10.94 -7.57 -20.38
N GLY A 48 9.78 -7.38 -19.69
CA GLY A 48 9.51 -7.97 -18.37
C GLY A 48 10.12 -7.19 -17.20
N ASN A 49 10.67 -5.98 -17.42
CA ASN A 49 11.18 -5.16 -16.32
C ASN A 49 10.03 -4.38 -15.69
N SER A 50 10.04 -4.26 -14.36
CA SER A 50 9.09 -3.43 -13.64
C SER A 50 9.31 -1.95 -13.97
N THR A 51 8.26 -1.23 -14.38
CA THR A 51 8.32 0.19 -14.79
C THR A 51 7.91 1.17 -13.69
N GLY A 52 7.89 0.73 -12.45
CA GLY A 52 7.52 1.58 -11.32
C GLY A 52 7.48 0.83 -10.01
N GLU A 53 6.96 1.48 -8.99
CA GLU A 53 6.76 0.90 -7.67
C GLU A 53 5.35 0.30 -7.53
N SER A 54 5.22 -0.76 -6.73
CA SER A 54 3.90 -1.30 -6.39
C SER A 54 3.20 -0.36 -5.41
N THR A 55 1.94 -0.07 -5.67
CA THR A 55 1.12 0.75 -4.77
C THR A 55 0.34 -0.16 -3.83
N ILE A 56 0.46 0.12 -2.53
CA ILE A 56 -0.23 -0.62 -1.47
C ILE A 56 -1.43 0.19 -1.01
N TYR A 57 -2.60 -0.41 -1.07
CA TYR A 57 -3.86 0.15 -0.56
C TYR A 57 -4.32 -0.67 0.63
N PRO A 58 -4.04 -0.25 1.87
CA PRO A 58 -4.46 -0.97 3.07
C PRO A 58 -5.92 -0.67 3.43
N ASN A 59 -6.59 -1.62 4.07
CA ASN A 59 -7.89 -1.45 4.74
C ASN A 59 -9.01 -0.82 3.91
N MET A 60 -9.06 -1.02 2.60
CA MET A 60 -10.08 -0.42 1.74
C MET A 60 -11.50 -0.86 2.11
N ILE A 61 -12.44 0.05 1.91
CA ILE A 61 -13.88 -0.22 1.94
C ILE A 61 -14.26 -0.81 0.59
N GLN A 62 -14.77 -2.03 0.57
CA GLN A 62 -15.36 -2.64 -0.62
C GLN A 62 -16.85 -2.29 -0.69
N THR A 63 -17.32 -1.91 -1.88
CA THR A 63 -18.73 -1.62 -2.13
C THR A 63 -19.17 -2.17 -3.49
N ASP A 64 -20.46 -2.47 -3.63
CA ASP A 64 -21.13 -2.76 -4.89
C ASP A 64 -21.80 -1.51 -5.51
N ALA A 65 -21.69 -0.34 -4.87
CA ALA A 65 -22.02 0.92 -5.52
C ALA A 65 -21.07 1.15 -6.70
N ALA A 66 -21.63 1.50 -7.87
CA ALA A 66 -20.86 1.57 -9.09
C ALA A 66 -19.74 2.60 -9.03
N ILE A 67 -18.50 2.14 -9.23
CA ILE A 67 -17.31 2.98 -9.42
C ILE A 67 -16.81 2.77 -10.85
N ASN A 68 -16.74 3.85 -11.63
CA ASN A 68 -16.29 3.85 -13.01
C ASN A 68 -15.17 4.91 -13.19
N PRO A 69 -14.40 4.87 -14.28
CA PRO A 69 -13.46 5.92 -14.62
C PRO A 69 -14.11 7.31 -14.56
N GLY A 70 -13.51 8.22 -13.76
CA GLY A 70 -14.06 9.54 -13.45
C GLY A 70 -14.69 9.65 -12.06
N ASN A 71 -15.04 8.55 -11.39
CA ASN A 71 -15.46 8.55 -9.99
C ASN A 71 -14.28 8.52 -9.01
N SER A 72 -13.07 8.16 -9.45
CA SER A 72 -11.87 8.17 -8.61
C SER A 72 -11.59 9.58 -8.08
N GLY A 73 -11.34 9.69 -6.78
CA GLY A 73 -11.25 10.97 -6.04
C GLY A 73 -12.60 11.51 -5.57
N GLY A 74 -13.72 10.95 -6.05
CA GLY A 74 -15.06 11.29 -5.60
C GLY A 74 -15.40 10.72 -4.23
N ALA A 75 -16.53 11.11 -3.67
CA ALA A 75 -16.95 10.74 -2.33
C ALA A 75 -17.66 9.40 -2.29
N LEU A 76 -17.41 8.61 -1.23
CA LEU A 76 -18.31 7.58 -0.72
C LEU A 76 -18.95 8.12 0.56
N VAL A 77 -20.28 8.18 0.59
CA VAL A 77 -21.04 8.71 1.74
C VAL A 77 -21.97 7.66 2.32
N ASP A 78 -22.27 7.79 3.61
CA ASP A 78 -23.26 6.97 4.31
C ASP A 78 -24.68 7.50 4.13
N ALA A 79 -25.67 6.86 4.78
CA ALA A 79 -27.09 7.23 4.72
C ALA A 79 -27.39 8.63 5.32
N ASP A 80 -26.51 9.15 6.19
CA ASP A 80 -26.60 10.49 6.73
C ASP A 80 -25.93 11.55 5.85
N GLY A 81 -25.34 11.14 4.71
CA GLY A 81 -24.57 12.01 3.81
C GLY A 81 -23.17 12.36 4.34
N LYS A 82 -22.68 11.63 5.34
CA LYS A 82 -21.32 11.83 5.87
C LYS A 82 -20.30 11.12 4.99
N LEU A 83 -19.17 11.79 4.71
CA LEU A 83 -18.05 11.21 3.98
C LEU A 83 -17.42 10.09 4.80
N ILE A 84 -17.38 8.88 4.25
CA ILE A 84 -16.81 7.67 4.86
C ILE A 84 -15.64 7.11 4.07
N GLY A 85 -15.48 7.49 2.79
CA GLY A 85 -14.39 7.05 1.95
C GLY A 85 -14.19 7.92 0.72
N ILE A 86 -13.06 7.70 0.04
CA ILE A 86 -12.70 8.31 -1.24
C ILE A 86 -12.65 7.21 -2.29
N ASN A 87 -13.51 7.29 -3.30
CA ASN A 87 -13.56 6.31 -4.39
C ASN A 87 -12.20 6.23 -5.10
N THR A 88 -11.70 5.04 -5.39
CA THR A 88 -10.33 4.90 -5.88
C THR A 88 -10.21 3.92 -7.04
N LEU A 89 -10.52 2.63 -6.84
CA LEU A 89 -10.25 1.59 -7.83
C LEU A 89 -11.36 0.55 -7.88
N ILE A 90 -11.32 -0.24 -8.95
CA ILE A 90 -12.17 -1.40 -9.16
C ILE A 90 -11.30 -2.64 -9.35
N THR A 91 -11.79 -3.80 -8.95
CA THR A 91 -11.24 -5.08 -9.43
C THR A 91 -12.02 -5.52 -10.65
N SER A 92 -11.34 -5.64 -11.79
CA SER A 92 -11.96 -6.05 -13.04
C SER A 92 -10.97 -6.81 -13.91
N TYR A 93 -11.40 -7.93 -14.47
CA TYR A 93 -10.64 -8.66 -15.49
C TYR A 93 -10.78 -8.04 -16.89
N SER A 94 -11.82 -7.25 -17.11
CA SER A 94 -12.12 -6.64 -18.42
C SER A 94 -11.84 -5.13 -18.48
N GLY A 95 -11.38 -4.52 -17.36
CA GLY A 95 -11.25 -3.07 -17.22
C GLY A 95 -12.56 -2.33 -16.95
N ASN A 96 -13.72 -3.02 -16.98
CA ASN A 96 -15.02 -2.45 -16.68
C ASN A 96 -15.49 -2.84 -15.27
N TYR A 97 -16.33 -2.01 -14.66
CA TYR A 97 -16.94 -2.29 -13.36
C TYR A 97 -17.71 -3.63 -13.39
N SER A 98 -17.44 -4.49 -12.43
CA SER A 98 -18.01 -5.84 -12.30
C SER A 98 -18.70 -6.08 -10.94
N GLY A 99 -19.17 -5.03 -10.27
CA GLY A 99 -19.82 -5.12 -8.97
C GLY A 99 -18.83 -5.09 -7.78
N VAL A 100 -17.56 -4.79 -8.02
CA VAL A 100 -16.55 -4.71 -6.96
C VAL A 100 -15.77 -3.40 -7.10
N GLY A 101 -16.11 -2.45 -6.25
CA GLY A 101 -15.43 -1.16 -6.14
C GLY A 101 -14.76 -1.02 -4.78
N PHE A 102 -13.76 -0.13 -4.71
CA PHE A 102 -13.00 0.14 -3.50
C PHE A 102 -12.85 1.62 -3.24
N ALA A 103 -12.97 2.00 -1.96
CA ALA A 103 -12.73 3.34 -1.50
C ALA A 103 -11.68 3.34 -0.36
N ILE A 104 -10.86 4.39 -0.34
CA ILE A 104 -9.91 4.65 0.76
C ILE A 104 -10.72 5.12 1.95
N PRO A 105 -10.56 4.52 3.16
CA PRO A 105 -11.26 4.96 4.37
C PRO A 105 -10.97 6.42 4.72
N VAL A 106 -12.00 7.17 5.10
CA VAL A 106 -11.84 8.60 5.37
C VAL A 106 -10.91 8.89 6.55
N ASN A 107 -10.93 8.06 7.61
CA ASN A 107 -10.05 8.25 8.77
C ASN A 107 -8.57 8.18 8.36
N TYR A 108 -8.21 7.21 7.48
CA TYR A 108 -6.87 7.10 6.92
C TYR A 108 -6.50 8.30 6.04
N ALA A 109 -7.40 8.70 5.13
CA ALA A 109 -7.16 9.83 4.23
C ALA A 109 -6.96 11.14 5.00
N VAL A 110 -7.75 11.38 6.05
CA VAL A 110 -7.65 12.57 6.92
C VAL A 110 -6.34 12.58 7.70
N ASN A 111 -5.92 11.43 8.21
CA ASN A 111 -4.63 11.32 8.91
C ASN A 111 -3.46 11.73 7.99
N LEU A 112 -3.42 11.21 6.76
CA LEU A 112 -2.39 11.60 5.79
C LEU A 112 -2.50 13.08 5.39
N ALA A 113 -3.70 13.58 5.13
CA ALA A 113 -3.92 14.97 4.78
C ALA A 113 -3.45 15.91 5.90
N GLN A 114 -3.69 15.56 7.17
CA GLN A 114 -3.24 16.35 8.30
C GLN A 114 -1.71 16.40 8.40
N GLN A 115 -1.02 15.29 8.13
CA GLN A 115 0.44 15.28 8.10
C GLN A 115 0.97 16.24 7.01
N ILE A 116 0.35 16.24 5.82
CA ILE A 116 0.73 17.15 4.72
C ILE A 116 0.45 18.63 5.11
N ILE A 117 -0.70 18.92 5.72
CA ILE A 117 -1.07 20.26 6.18
C ILE A 117 -0.07 20.76 7.23
N ASP A 118 0.39 19.87 8.10
CA ASP A 118 1.41 20.16 9.12
C ASP A 118 2.84 20.30 8.53
N GLY A 119 2.99 20.22 7.21
CA GLY A 119 4.28 20.31 6.51
C GLY A 119 5.16 19.09 6.68
N LYS A 120 4.58 17.95 7.08
CA LYS A 120 5.29 16.68 7.22
C LYS A 120 5.18 15.85 5.95
N THR A 121 6.19 15.05 5.66
CA THR A 121 6.08 14.00 4.65
C THR A 121 5.24 12.85 5.23
N PRO A 122 4.16 12.40 4.56
CA PRO A 122 3.39 11.26 5.01
C PRO A 122 4.27 10.02 5.14
N THR A 123 4.23 9.38 6.29
CA THR A 123 5.00 8.17 6.58
C THR A 123 4.10 7.02 6.93
N HIS A 124 4.59 5.81 6.67
CA HIS A 124 3.87 4.58 6.98
C HIS A 124 4.71 3.70 7.89
N ALA A 125 4.01 2.86 8.67
CA ALA A 125 4.66 1.86 9.48
C ALA A 125 5.43 0.84 8.61
N GLN A 126 6.60 0.42 9.10
CA GLN A 126 7.38 -0.65 8.49
C GLN A 126 8.08 -1.50 9.55
N LEU A 127 8.29 -2.78 9.24
CA LEU A 127 9.11 -3.70 10.04
C LEU A 127 10.62 -3.48 9.78
N GLY A 128 10.98 -3.13 8.57
CA GLY A 128 12.35 -3.05 8.10
C GLY A 128 12.93 -4.41 7.75
N VAL A 129 12.17 -5.20 6.99
CA VAL A 129 12.56 -6.53 6.50
C VAL A 129 12.28 -6.67 5.01
N SER A 130 13.07 -7.50 4.33
CA SER A 130 12.74 -8.01 3.00
C SER A 130 11.99 -9.33 3.14
N LEU A 131 10.90 -9.50 2.42
CA LEU A 131 10.01 -10.64 2.58
C LEU A 131 9.86 -11.44 1.29
N SER A 132 9.64 -12.75 1.45
CA SER A 132 9.22 -13.66 0.39
C SER A 132 8.05 -14.52 0.87
N THR A 133 7.14 -14.87 -0.03
CA THR A 133 6.00 -15.72 0.32
C THR A 133 6.40 -17.18 0.41
N VAL A 134 6.08 -17.83 1.53
CA VAL A 134 6.12 -19.29 1.67
C VAL A 134 4.83 -19.88 1.13
N ASN A 135 4.96 -20.94 0.34
CA ASN A 135 3.84 -21.77 -0.13
C ASN A 135 4.25 -23.22 -0.10
N ALA A 136 3.29 -24.15 -0.18
CA ALA A 136 3.53 -25.57 -0.06
C ALA A 136 4.59 -26.12 -1.06
N GLN A 137 4.74 -25.48 -2.23
CA GLN A 137 5.70 -25.91 -3.23
C GLN A 137 7.15 -25.54 -2.84
N ASN A 138 7.37 -24.27 -2.44
CA ASN A 138 8.70 -23.82 -2.03
C ASN A 138 9.08 -24.34 -0.64
N ALA A 139 8.12 -24.48 0.29
CA ALA A 139 8.34 -25.12 1.58
C ALA A 139 8.91 -26.54 1.43
N LYS A 140 8.28 -27.36 0.59
CA LYS A 140 8.78 -28.71 0.28
C LYS A 140 10.16 -28.69 -0.41
N ARG A 141 10.39 -27.74 -1.32
CA ARG A 141 11.66 -27.62 -2.06
C ARG A 141 12.82 -27.26 -1.14
N TYR A 142 12.59 -26.36 -0.16
CA TYR A 142 13.63 -25.85 0.73
C TYR A 142 13.62 -26.51 2.11
N GLY A 143 12.73 -27.47 2.35
CA GLY A 143 12.65 -28.20 3.62
C GLY A 143 12.18 -27.33 4.79
N LEU A 144 11.30 -26.33 4.51
CA LEU A 144 10.75 -25.47 5.54
C LEU A 144 9.76 -26.22 6.41
N SER A 145 9.65 -25.83 7.68
CA SER A 145 8.81 -26.49 8.67
C SER A 145 7.33 -26.07 8.63
N VAL A 146 7.02 -25.03 7.85
CA VAL A 146 5.65 -24.53 7.60
C VAL A 146 5.46 -24.35 6.10
N ASP A 147 4.23 -24.46 5.63
CA ASP A 147 3.86 -24.44 4.20
C ASP A 147 3.20 -23.14 3.74
N GLU A 148 3.04 -22.17 4.66
CA GLU A 148 2.56 -20.83 4.37
C GLU A 148 3.17 -19.81 5.33
N GLY A 149 3.18 -18.52 4.95
CA GLY A 149 3.66 -17.42 5.75
C GLY A 149 4.56 -16.45 5.00
N ALA A 150 5.13 -15.50 5.75
CA ALA A 150 6.09 -14.53 5.24
C ALA A 150 7.51 -14.85 5.70
N TYR A 151 8.35 -15.31 4.78
CA TYR A 151 9.76 -15.60 5.03
C TYR A 151 10.59 -14.32 5.07
N VAL A 152 11.37 -14.13 6.12
CA VAL A 152 12.29 -13.01 6.29
C VAL A 152 13.58 -13.31 5.52
N ALA A 153 13.75 -12.67 4.38
CA ALA A 153 14.92 -12.84 3.49
C ALA A 153 16.10 -11.95 3.91
N ALA A 154 15.81 -10.81 4.56
CA ALA A 154 16.81 -9.92 5.14
C ALA A 154 16.17 -9.03 6.21
N VAL A 155 16.99 -8.57 7.17
CA VAL A 155 16.59 -7.61 8.21
C VAL A 155 17.48 -6.37 8.07
N SER A 156 16.86 -5.18 7.98
CA SER A 156 17.58 -3.91 7.87
C SER A 156 18.18 -3.52 9.23
N GLU A 157 19.44 -3.10 9.25
CA GLU A 157 20.09 -2.61 10.46
C GLU A 157 19.35 -1.38 11.03
N GLY A 158 19.22 -1.32 12.36
CA GLY A 158 18.54 -0.23 13.06
C GLY A 158 17.03 -0.21 12.87
N SER A 159 16.45 -1.24 12.29
CA SER A 159 15.00 -1.37 12.17
C SER A 159 14.36 -1.95 13.43
N GLY A 160 13.05 -1.73 13.61
CA GLY A 160 12.29 -2.35 14.70
C GLY A 160 12.38 -3.88 14.69
N ALA A 161 12.48 -4.49 13.51
CA ALA A 161 12.70 -5.93 13.36
C ALA A 161 14.07 -6.37 13.91
N ALA A 162 15.14 -5.61 13.60
CA ALA A 162 16.48 -5.89 14.11
C ALA A 162 16.55 -5.73 15.64
N GLU A 163 15.98 -4.66 16.19
CA GLU A 163 15.92 -4.40 17.63
C GLU A 163 15.13 -5.48 18.37
N ALA A 164 14.06 -6.01 17.76
CA ALA A 164 13.26 -7.10 18.29
C ALA A 164 13.93 -8.48 18.16
N GLY A 165 15.04 -8.58 17.44
CA GLY A 165 15.78 -9.84 17.26
C GLY A 165 15.16 -10.78 16.21
N LEU A 166 14.40 -10.24 15.25
CA LEU A 166 14.06 -10.96 14.02
C LEU A 166 15.34 -11.26 13.24
N GLN A 167 15.37 -12.39 12.56
CA GLN A 167 16.53 -12.89 11.83
C GLN A 167 16.14 -13.35 10.42
N GLU A 168 17.10 -13.33 9.52
CA GLU A 168 16.97 -14.02 8.25
C GLU A 168 16.66 -15.51 8.50
N GLY A 169 15.70 -16.06 7.77
CA GLY A 169 15.22 -17.42 7.95
C GLY A 169 14.00 -17.57 8.84
N ASP A 170 13.58 -16.52 9.57
CA ASP A 170 12.29 -16.54 10.27
C ASP A 170 11.13 -16.61 9.29
N ILE A 171 10.08 -17.31 9.65
CA ILE A 171 8.82 -17.33 8.89
C ILE A 171 7.74 -16.78 9.81
N VAL A 172 7.21 -15.60 9.47
CA VAL A 172 6.09 -15.00 10.21
C VAL A 172 4.81 -15.71 9.79
N THR A 173 4.12 -16.29 10.78
CA THR A 173 2.88 -17.04 10.61
C THR A 173 1.65 -16.32 11.16
N LYS A 174 1.85 -15.36 12.12
CA LYS A 174 0.78 -14.50 12.63
C LYS A 174 1.28 -13.10 12.90
N PHE A 175 0.35 -12.14 12.79
CA PHE A 175 0.50 -10.72 13.13
C PHE A 175 -0.64 -10.32 14.07
N ASP A 176 -0.35 -9.92 15.31
CA ASP A 176 -1.34 -9.63 16.35
C ASP A 176 -2.42 -10.73 16.48
N GLY A 177 -2.02 -11.99 16.35
CA GLY A 177 -2.91 -13.15 16.44
C GLY A 177 -3.68 -13.50 15.17
N LYS A 178 -3.63 -12.66 14.13
CA LYS A 178 -4.22 -12.90 12.80
C LYS A 178 -3.24 -13.72 11.95
N ASP A 179 -3.73 -14.77 11.28
CA ASP A 179 -2.90 -15.61 10.41
C ASP A 179 -2.34 -14.82 9.22
N VAL A 180 -1.06 -15.08 8.92
CA VAL A 180 -0.29 -14.52 7.80
C VAL A 180 0.00 -15.65 6.82
N ALA A 181 -0.66 -15.67 5.68
CA ALA A 181 -0.46 -16.69 4.65
C ALA A 181 0.61 -16.29 3.61
N SER A 182 0.99 -15.01 3.53
CA SER A 182 1.93 -14.50 2.52
C SER A 182 2.72 -13.28 3.00
N ALA A 183 3.81 -12.95 2.28
CA ALA A 183 4.53 -11.69 2.45
C ALA A 183 3.62 -10.47 2.24
N SER A 184 2.70 -10.57 1.28
CA SER A 184 1.72 -9.51 0.99
C SER A 184 0.78 -9.27 2.17
N ASP A 185 0.29 -10.34 2.82
CA ASP A 185 -0.59 -10.20 3.99
C ASP A 185 0.12 -9.48 5.12
N LEU A 186 1.36 -9.88 5.44
CA LEU A 186 2.16 -9.22 6.48
C LEU A 186 2.40 -7.75 6.15
N MET A 187 2.76 -7.43 4.91
CA MET A 187 2.98 -6.06 4.46
C MET A 187 1.72 -5.20 4.62
N LEU A 188 0.57 -5.74 4.23
CA LEU A 188 -0.71 -5.06 4.33
C LEU A 188 -1.12 -4.85 5.80
N ASP A 189 -0.94 -5.85 6.65
CA ASP A 189 -1.26 -5.74 8.08
C ASP A 189 -0.36 -4.70 8.77
N VAL A 190 0.94 -4.65 8.46
CA VAL A 190 1.85 -3.61 8.94
C VAL A 190 1.40 -2.21 8.50
N ARG A 191 0.94 -2.06 7.24
CA ARG A 191 0.45 -0.77 6.71
C ARG A 191 -0.85 -0.27 7.36
N THR A 192 -1.55 -1.12 8.12
CA THR A 192 -2.72 -0.70 8.91
C THR A 192 -2.35 0.00 10.22
N LYS A 193 -1.09 -0.08 10.64
CA LYS A 193 -0.56 0.46 11.89
C LYS A 193 0.11 1.81 11.67
N ASN A 194 0.45 2.47 12.77
CA ASN A 194 1.23 3.70 12.76
C ASN A 194 2.70 3.42 13.13
N PRO A 195 3.65 4.25 12.65
CA PRO A 195 5.00 4.23 13.19
C PRO A 195 5.00 4.39 14.72
N GLY A 196 5.77 3.55 15.41
CA GLY A 196 5.83 3.48 16.87
C GLY A 196 4.86 2.51 17.53
N ASP A 197 3.89 1.95 16.79
CA ASP A 197 3.00 0.92 17.32
C ASP A 197 3.79 -0.35 17.64
N LYS A 198 3.40 -1.02 18.73
CA LYS A 198 3.92 -2.33 19.11
C LYS A 198 3.00 -3.41 18.57
N VAL A 199 3.60 -4.39 17.91
CA VAL A 199 2.90 -5.52 17.33
C VAL A 199 3.54 -6.83 17.79
N THR A 200 2.75 -7.89 17.81
CA THR A 200 3.20 -9.22 18.16
C THR A 200 3.26 -10.10 16.92
N LEU A 201 4.42 -10.69 16.65
CA LEU A 201 4.61 -11.64 15.57
C LEU A 201 4.79 -13.04 16.14
N ASP A 202 4.00 -14.01 15.65
CA ASP A 202 4.32 -15.41 15.84
C ASP A 202 5.22 -15.85 14.67
N VAL A 203 6.40 -16.31 14.97
CA VAL A 203 7.40 -16.72 13.98
C VAL A 203 7.79 -18.17 14.16
N ASN A 204 8.04 -18.85 13.06
CA ASN A 204 8.70 -20.14 13.04
C ASN A 204 10.17 -19.94 12.71
N ARG A 205 11.07 -20.30 13.64
CA ARG A 205 12.52 -20.24 13.47
C ARG A 205 13.08 -21.66 13.55
N ASN A 206 13.50 -22.19 12.41
CA ASN A 206 14.07 -23.56 12.30
C ASN A 206 13.16 -24.66 12.89
N GLY A 207 11.85 -24.54 12.74
CA GLY A 207 10.87 -25.49 13.27
C GLY A 207 10.35 -25.18 14.69
N GLU A 208 10.93 -24.19 15.37
CA GLU A 208 10.47 -23.72 16.69
C GLU A 208 9.53 -22.53 16.56
N ALA A 209 8.38 -22.59 17.21
CA ALA A 209 7.47 -21.45 17.31
C ALA A 209 8.00 -20.46 18.36
N LYS A 210 8.07 -19.18 18.01
CA LYS A 210 8.49 -18.09 18.87
C LYS A 210 7.54 -16.90 18.72
N GLN A 211 7.40 -16.12 19.77
CA GLN A 211 6.68 -14.87 19.74
C GLN A 211 7.66 -13.71 19.89
N VAL A 212 7.55 -12.70 19.04
CA VAL A 212 8.44 -11.53 19.00
C VAL A 212 7.59 -10.27 19.03
N GLU A 213 7.80 -9.42 20.05
CA GLU A 213 7.21 -8.08 20.10
C GLU A 213 8.10 -7.11 19.31
N VAL A 214 7.54 -6.44 18.31
CA VAL A 214 8.27 -5.49 17.45
C VAL A 214 7.65 -4.12 17.58
N THR A 215 8.46 -3.08 17.76
CA THR A 215 8.04 -1.70 17.61
C THR A 215 8.24 -1.31 16.14
N LEU A 216 7.16 -0.92 15.47
CA LEU A 216 7.21 -0.55 14.05
C LEU A 216 7.97 0.75 13.84
N GLY A 217 8.88 0.76 12.89
CA GLY A 217 9.57 1.95 12.43
C GLY A 217 8.75 2.76 11.42
N SER A 218 9.37 3.81 10.88
CA SER A 218 8.82 4.66 9.80
C SER A 218 9.56 4.37 8.49
N ASP A 219 8.87 4.47 7.36
CA ASP A 219 9.47 4.37 6.03
C ASP A 219 10.13 5.69 5.56
N GLU A 220 10.24 6.69 6.43
CA GLU A 220 10.83 8.00 6.13
C GLU A 220 12.26 7.91 5.56
N SER A 221 13.09 7.07 6.15
CA SER A 221 14.47 6.85 5.70
C SER A 221 14.53 6.20 4.31
N SER A 222 13.61 5.29 4.03
CA SER A 222 13.51 4.61 2.73
C SER A 222 13.02 5.57 1.65
N GLN A 223 12.07 6.45 1.96
CA GLN A 223 11.57 7.49 1.06
C GLN A 223 12.65 8.54 0.76
N SER A 224 13.41 8.96 1.77
CA SER A 224 14.52 9.91 1.61
C SER A 224 15.62 9.35 0.69
N ALA A 225 15.94 8.07 0.82
CA ALA A 225 16.92 7.39 -0.03
C ALA A 225 16.46 7.30 -1.49
N SER A 226 15.19 6.97 -1.75
CA SER A 226 14.61 6.91 -3.09
C SER A 226 14.55 8.29 -3.75
N THR A 227 14.21 9.33 -3.00
CA THR A 227 14.17 10.71 -3.49
C THR A 227 15.55 11.21 -3.87
N GLN A 228 16.60 10.89 -3.07
CA GLN A 228 17.98 11.23 -3.38
C GLN A 228 18.51 10.49 -4.61
N GLN A 229 18.12 9.24 -4.80
CA GLN A 229 18.52 8.43 -5.94
C GLN A 229 17.88 8.94 -7.24
N ASN A 230 16.59 9.30 -7.21
CA ASN A 230 15.89 9.90 -8.35
C ASN A 230 16.45 11.28 -8.71
N SER A 231 16.71 12.15 -7.74
CA SER A 231 17.29 13.48 -7.99
C SER A 231 18.73 13.40 -8.53
N ALA A 232 19.52 12.41 -8.09
CA ALA A 232 20.85 12.15 -8.63
C ALA A 232 20.78 11.63 -10.08
N GLN A 233 19.80 10.80 -10.40
CA GLN A 233 19.58 10.27 -11.74
C GLN A 233 19.04 11.34 -12.69
N GLU A 234 18.12 12.20 -12.26
CA GLU A 234 17.66 13.37 -13.03
C GLU A 234 18.79 14.36 -13.30
N SER A 235 19.60 14.67 -12.28
CA SER A 235 20.76 15.57 -12.46
C SER A 235 21.83 14.99 -13.37
N MET A 236 21.99 13.68 -13.42
CA MET A 236 22.88 12.97 -14.34
C MET A 236 22.33 12.99 -15.77
N LEU A 237 21.02 12.82 -15.96
CA LEU A 237 20.35 12.94 -17.26
C LEU A 237 20.40 14.38 -17.78
N GLU A 238 20.17 15.38 -16.95
CA GLU A 238 20.33 16.79 -17.33
C GLU A 238 21.77 17.11 -17.76
N ARG A 239 22.78 16.57 -17.07
CA ARG A 239 24.20 16.74 -17.47
C ARG A 239 24.53 16.03 -18.77
N LEU A 240 23.91 14.88 -19.05
CA LEU A 240 24.15 14.11 -20.29
C LEU A 240 23.40 14.67 -21.50
N PHE A 241 22.20 15.20 -21.30
CA PHE A 241 21.31 15.64 -22.39
C PHE A 241 21.02 17.13 -22.40
N GLY A 242 21.34 17.90 -21.32
CA GLY A 242 21.13 19.34 -21.19
C GLY A 242 22.27 20.21 -21.79
N GLY A 243 23.30 19.62 -22.36
CA GLY A 243 24.50 20.32 -22.94
C GLY A 243 24.37 20.71 -24.40
N GLY A 244 23.21 21.20 -24.86
CA GLY A 244 23.00 21.50 -26.29
C GLY A 244 22.12 22.70 -26.58
N SER A 245 22.42 23.89 -26.03
CA SER A 245 22.00 25.14 -26.63
C SER A 245 23.02 26.25 -26.34
N GLY A 246 24.17 26.09 -26.92
CA GLY A 246 25.17 27.16 -27.06
C GLY A 246 24.73 28.16 -28.13
N SER A 247 24.56 29.36 -27.69
CA SER A 247 24.46 30.60 -28.44
C SER A 247 25.16 30.58 -29.80
N SER A 248 24.42 30.88 -30.85
CA SER A 248 24.96 31.54 -32.07
C SER A 248 24.25 32.88 -32.21
N GLN A 249 24.78 33.89 -31.53
CA GLN A 249 24.69 35.26 -32.01
C GLN A 249 25.56 35.36 -33.22
N GLN A 250 24.99 35.63 -34.37
CA GLN A 250 25.70 36.18 -35.51
C GLN A 250 25.26 37.64 -35.71
N ASP A 251 26.19 38.53 -35.41
CA ASP A 251 26.24 39.88 -35.96
C ASP A 251 26.36 39.80 -37.49
N ALA A 252 25.55 40.56 -38.19
CA ALA A 252 25.88 41.07 -39.51
C ALA A 252 25.04 42.32 -39.83
N ALA A 253 25.74 43.46 -39.90
CA ALA A 253 25.61 44.62 -40.77
C ALA A 253 24.22 45.06 -41.26
#